data_fadf51a6b597b55a8a714bb44fa68bad
#
_entry.id   fadf51a6b597b55a8a714bb44fa68bad
#
_cell.length_a   1.000
_cell.length_b   1.000
_cell.length_c   1.000
_cell.angle_alpha   90.00
_cell.angle_beta   90.00
_cell.angle_gamma   90.00
#
_symmetry.space_group_name_H-M   'P 1'
#
loop_
_entity.id
_entity.type
_entity.pdbx_description
1 polymer ?
#
loop_
_entity_poly.entity_id
_entity_poly.type
_entity_poly.pdbx_seq_one_letter_code
_entity_poly.pdbx_strand_id
1 'polypeptide(L)'
;MKNPLGHPVDPTPNLHGARSSDSPGKAILCALAGGALLTLNDGFVKALTVDFPTGQVLAMRGMFIYIMIAIFAMRAGGLHTMWQIKSWRGQGLRGFCVVGSSFTFVTGLSYMPLADAIAISFAGPLFVTAMAPVMLGERVGWRRWMAVLIGFAGVVFIVQPGTTAFQWFAVFPLVASFLGGMRDIITRKMAATETTVAVLFVTTTAVVLAGWSTIFYTEWMLVEWHHVKYIVGSGLLIGVAHYLLIEAFRLGEAALVAPFKYGNVLWAAIFGYLLFGDIPQAGTVIGALVVAFSGVYILHREGVRSK
;
A
#
# COMPACT_ATOMS: atom_id res chain seq x y z
N MET A 1 -38.30 8.01 24.75
CA MET A 1 -39.54 7.15 24.69
C MET A 1 -39.32 5.93 25.59
N LYS A 2 -40.25 5.59 26.44
CA LYS A 2 -40.21 4.37 27.28
C LYS A 2 -41.07 3.30 26.62
N ASN A 3 -40.65 2.03 26.69
CA ASN A 3 -41.49 0.94 26.19
C ASN A 3 -42.72 0.73 27.11
N PRO A 4 -43.75 -0.01 26.70
CA PRO A 4 -44.96 -0.23 27.52
C PRO A 4 -44.73 -0.85 28.89
N LEU A 5 -43.51 -1.35 29.19
CA LEU A 5 -43.10 -1.95 30.46
C LEU A 5 -42.18 -1.02 31.29
N GLY A 6 -42.02 0.28 30.91
CA GLY A 6 -41.35 1.29 31.71
C GLY A 6 -39.82 1.25 31.68
N HIS A 7 -39.17 0.36 30.91
CA HIS A 7 -37.74 0.31 30.78
C HIS A 7 -37.22 1.33 29.75
N PRO A 8 -36.05 1.99 29.98
CA PRO A 8 -35.43 2.86 29.01
C PRO A 8 -35.09 2.04 27.75
N VAL A 9 -35.56 2.50 26.59
CA VAL A 9 -35.13 1.95 25.29
C VAL A 9 -33.74 2.48 25.05
N ASP A 10 -32.75 1.60 25.03
CA ASP A 10 -31.37 1.91 24.68
C ASP A 10 -31.34 2.41 23.21
N PRO A 11 -30.95 3.68 22.94
CA PRO A 11 -31.01 4.23 21.58
C PRO A 11 -29.81 3.82 20.70
N THR A 12 -28.92 2.94 21.19
CA THR A 12 -27.82 2.47 20.37
C THR A 12 -28.29 1.28 19.51
N PRO A 13 -28.45 1.44 18.19
CA PRO A 13 -28.58 0.27 17.32
C PRO A 13 -27.32 -0.57 17.52
N ASN A 14 -27.51 -1.84 17.90
CA ASN A 14 -26.44 -2.83 17.93
C ASN A 14 -25.83 -2.94 16.52
N LEU A 15 -24.85 -2.11 16.18
CA LEU A 15 -24.04 -2.18 14.96
C LEU A 15 -23.11 -3.42 14.94
N HIS A 16 -23.25 -4.31 15.93
CA HIS A 16 -22.55 -5.59 16.00
C HIS A 16 -23.31 -6.76 15.35
N GLY A 17 -24.46 -6.51 14.74
CA GLY A 17 -25.27 -7.52 14.07
C GLY A 17 -25.00 -7.60 12.58
N ALA A 18 -23.91 -8.15 12.15
CA ALA A 18 -23.64 -8.95 10.94
C ALA A 18 -22.12 -9.13 10.75
N ARG A 19 -21.41 -9.71 11.73
CA ARG A 19 -20.12 -10.33 11.46
C ARG A 19 -20.40 -11.60 10.65
N SER A 20 -20.27 -11.49 9.32
CA SER A 20 -20.09 -12.64 8.46
C SER A 20 -18.91 -13.44 9.00
N SER A 21 -19.11 -14.73 9.23
CA SER A 21 -18.19 -15.74 9.75
C SER A 21 -16.71 -15.27 9.84
N ASP A 22 -16.27 -14.89 11.03
CA ASP A 22 -14.86 -14.67 11.32
C ASP A 22 -14.11 -15.96 10.96
N SER A 23 -13.33 -15.90 9.89
CA SER A 23 -12.51 -17.01 9.43
C SER A 23 -11.03 -16.58 9.43
N PRO A 24 -10.38 -16.59 10.62
CA PRO A 24 -9.02 -16.11 10.80
C PRO A 24 -8.03 -16.75 9.82
N GLY A 25 -8.16 -18.04 9.56
CA GLY A 25 -7.32 -18.76 8.62
C GLY A 25 -7.45 -18.26 7.18
N LYS A 26 -8.69 -18.00 6.73
CA LYS A 26 -8.91 -17.42 5.39
C LYS A 26 -8.40 -15.99 5.30
N ALA A 27 -8.57 -15.18 6.35
CA ALA A 27 -8.04 -13.83 6.41
C ALA A 27 -6.51 -13.81 6.26
N ILE A 28 -5.80 -14.67 6.99
CA ILE A 28 -4.35 -14.82 6.92
C ILE A 28 -3.93 -15.30 5.53
N LEU A 29 -4.61 -16.31 4.97
CA LEU A 29 -4.32 -16.80 3.63
C LEU A 29 -4.49 -15.72 2.57
N CYS A 30 -5.58 -14.94 2.63
CA CYS A 30 -5.80 -13.80 1.74
C CYS A 30 -4.71 -12.73 1.88
N ALA A 31 -4.26 -12.45 3.12
CA ALA A 31 -3.19 -11.47 3.36
C ALA A 31 -1.86 -11.94 2.78
N LEU A 32 -1.48 -13.18 3.00
CA LEU A 32 -0.23 -13.77 2.49
C LEU A 32 -0.25 -13.88 0.96
N ALA A 33 -1.34 -14.39 0.38
CA ALA A 33 -1.48 -14.51 -1.08
C ALA A 33 -1.55 -13.13 -1.74
N GLY A 34 -2.32 -12.20 -1.18
CA GLY A 34 -2.39 -10.81 -1.67
C GLY A 34 -1.05 -10.11 -1.60
N GLY A 35 -0.29 -10.31 -0.52
CA GLY A 35 1.07 -9.81 -0.36
C GLY A 35 2.05 -10.40 -1.39
N ALA A 36 1.98 -11.72 -1.63
CA ALA A 36 2.79 -12.37 -2.65
C ALA A 36 2.52 -11.81 -4.05
N LEU A 37 1.25 -11.67 -4.43
CA LEU A 37 0.87 -11.12 -5.73
C LEU A 37 1.26 -9.66 -5.89
N LEU A 38 1.15 -8.85 -4.81
CA LEU A 38 1.61 -7.46 -4.82
C LEU A 38 3.12 -7.38 -5.03
N THR A 39 3.89 -8.20 -4.32
CA THR A 39 5.35 -8.24 -4.45
C THR A 39 5.80 -8.78 -5.81
N LEU A 40 5.09 -9.76 -6.37
CA LEU A 40 5.36 -10.24 -7.73
C LEU A 40 5.06 -9.16 -8.78
N ASN A 41 3.96 -8.38 -8.59
CA ASN A 41 3.70 -7.20 -9.40
C ASN A 41 4.88 -6.22 -9.36
N ASP A 42 5.43 -5.95 -8.17
CA ASP A 42 6.56 -5.03 -8.01
C ASP A 42 7.82 -5.57 -8.72
N GLY A 43 8.03 -6.90 -8.71
CA GLY A 43 9.06 -7.57 -9.50
C GLY A 43 8.85 -7.37 -11.02
N PHE A 44 7.61 -7.51 -11.51
CA PHE A 44 7.31 -7.25 -12.93
C PHE A 44 7.53 -5.79 -13.30
N VAL A 45 7.14 -4.88 -12.41
CA VAL A 45 7.41 -3.45 -12.59
C VAL A 45 8.91 -3.17 -12.63
N LYS A 46 9.69 -3.78 -11.72
CA LYS A 46 11.16 -3.66 -11.74
C LYS A 46 11.75 -4.17 -13.06
N ALA A 47 11.28 -5.30 -13.58
CA ALA A 47 11.73 -5.82 -14.86
C ALA A 47 11.45 -4.84 -16.01
N LEU A 48 10.30 -4.15 -15.99
CA LEU A 48 9.97 -3.13 -16.99
C LEU A 48 10.82 -1.86 -16.87
N THR A 49 11.29 -1.49 -15.67
CA THR A 49 12.11 -0.28 -15.50
C THR A 49 13.53 -0.40 -16.07
N VAL A 50 13.95 -1.58 -16.52
CA VAL A 50 15.21 -1.79 -17.25
C VAL A 50 15.14 -1.12 -18.62
N ASP A 51 14.01 -1.27 -19.33
CA ASP A 51 13.85 -0.84 -20.72
C ASP A 51 12.99 0.41 -20.86
N PHE A 52 12.14 0.72 -19.87
CA PHE A 52 11.16 1.79 -19.96
C PHE A 52 11.33 2.85 -18.87
N PRO A 53 11.15 4.14 -19.20
CA PRO A 53 11.08 5.19 -18.20
C PRO A 53 9.87 4.98 -17.28
N THR A 54 10.00 5.40 -16.02
CA THR A 54 8.98 5.20 -14.97
C THR A 54 7.57 5.62 -15.40
N GLY A 55 7.44 6.76 -16.09
CA GLY A 55 6.13 7.26 -16.54
C GLY A 55 5.47 6.33 -17.54
N GLN A 56 6.24 5.77 -18.49
CA GLN A 56 5.75 4.82 -19.46
C GLN A 56 5.25 3.52 -18.80
N VAL A 57 6.02 2.99 -17.84
CA VAL A 57 5.61 1.81 -17.05
C VAL A 57 4.29 2.07 -16.33
N LEU A 58 4.16 3.21 -15.65
CA LEU A 58 2.94 3.57 -14.90
C LEU A 58 1.72 3.77 -15.81
N ALA A 59 1.91 4.42 -16.96
CA ALA A 59 0.86 4.64 -17.95
C ALA A 59 0.34 3.32 -18.52
N MET A 60 1.24 2.47 -19.02
CA MET A 60 0.87 1.24 -19.72
C MET A 60 0.20 0.22 -18.79
N ARG A 61 0.82 -0.11 -17.63
CA ARG A 61 0.20 -1.05 -16.69
C ARG A 61 -1.12 -0.54 -16.14
N GLY A 62 -1.23 0.80 -15.96
CA GLY A 62 -2.43 1.43 -15.42
C GLY A 62 -3.67 1.19 -16.28
N MET A 63 -3.53 1.05 -17.58
CA MET A 63 -4.63 0.74 -18.49
C MET A 63 -5.28 -0.62 -18.19
N PHE A 64 -4.50 -1.61 -17.77
CA PHE A 64 -5.02 -2.93 -17.42
C PHE A 64 -5.66 -2.97 -16.03
N ILE A 65 -5.34 -2.02 -15.15
CA ILE A 65 -6.00 -1.87 -13.84
C ILE A 65 -7.48 -1.51 -14.03
N TYR A 66 -7.85 -0.74 -15.07
CA TYR A 66 -9.25 -0.39 -15.34
C TYR A 66 -10.14 -1.61 -15.58
N ILE A 67 -9.60 -2.72 -16.11
CA ILE A 67 -10.35 -3.97 -16.27
C ILE A 67 -10.82 -4.47 -14.89
N MET A 68 -9.92 -4.46 -13.91
CA MET A 68 -10.26 -4.89 -12.55
C MET A 68 -11.21 -3.91 -11.85
N ILE A 69 -11.00 -2.59 -12.05
CA ILE A 69 -11.90 -1.56 -11.53
C ILE A 69 -13.31 -1.75 -12.12
N ALA A 70 -13.43 -2.04 -13.41
CA ALA A 70 -14.72 -2.30 -14.05
C ALA A 70 -15.43 -3.52 -13.45
N ILE A 71 -14.69 -4.61 -13.21
CA ILE A 71 -15.22 -5.81 -12.55
C ILE A 71 -15.73 -5.49 -11.14
N PHE A 72 -14.96 -4.72 -10.35
CA PHE A 72 -15.37 -4.30 -9.01
C PHE A 72 -16.58 -3.36 -9.05
N ALA A 73 -16.62 -2.43 -10.02
CA ALA A 73 -17.75 -1.54 -10.20
C ALA A 73 -19.04 -2.31 -10.53
N MET A 74 -18.98 -3.30 -11.43
CA MET A 74 -20.12 -4.13 -11.75
C MET A 74 -20.66 -4.89 -10.53
N ARG A 75 -19.77 -5.40 -9.68
CA ARG A 75 -20.16 -6.06 -8.42
C ARG A 75 -20.69 -5.09 -7.37
N ALA A 76 -20.28 -3.83 -7.40
CA ALA A 76 -20.71 -2.78 -6.47
C ALA A 76 -21.99 -2.05 -6.87
N GLY A 77 -22.66 -2.49 -7.94
CA GLY A 77 -23.92 -1.91 -8.39
C GLY A 77 -23.89 -1.28 -9.79
N GLY A 78 -22.77 -1.36 -10.51
CA GLY A 78 -22.64 -0.89 -11.88
C GLY A 78 -21.53 0.14 -12.09
N LEU A 79 -21.20 0.41 -13.37
CA LEU A 79 -20.10 1.31 -13.72
C LEU A 79 -20.30 2.77 -13.24
N HIS A 80 -21.54 3.18 -12.99
CA HIS A 80 -21.83 4.52 -12.47
C HIS A 80 -21.22 4.78 -11.08
N THR A 81 -20.91 3.73 -10.32
CA THR A 81 -20.26 3.84 -9.00
C THR A 81 -18.87 4.46 -9.06
N MET A 82 -18.19 4.41 -10.22
CA MET A 82 -16.89 5.05 -10.46
C MET A 82 -16.97 6.57 -10.38
N TRP A 83 -18.10 7.14 -10.71
CA TRP A 83 -18.33 8.60 -10.80
C TRP A 83 -18.98 9.18 -9.53
N GLN A 84 -19.25 8.38 -8.52
CA GLN A 84 -19.84 8.82 -7.25
C GLN A 84 -18.79 9.48 -6.35
N ILE A 85 -18.29 10.64 -6.78
CA ILE A 85 -17.25 11.42 -6.10
C ILE A 85 -17.94 12.51 -5.28
N LYS A 86 -17.72 12.53 -3.96
CA LYS A 86 -18.28 13.53 -3.04
C LYS A 86 -17.29 14.62 -2.66
N SER A 87 -15.99 14.29 -2.58
CA SER A 87 -14.94 15.21 -2.15
C SER A 87 -13.81 15.32 -3.18
N TRP A 88 -13.92 16.22 -4.14
CA TRP A 88 -12.89 16.48 -5.14
C TRP A 88 -11.56 16.95 -4.54
N ARG A 89 -11.60 17.75 -3.46
CA ARG A 89 -10.40 18.21 -2.76
C ARG A 89 -9.65 17.03 -2.11
N GLY A 90 -10.39 16.15 -1.44
CA GLY A 90 -9.81 14.95 -0.84
C GLY A 90 -9.23 14.01 -1.90
N GLN A 91 -9.96 13.77 -2.98
CA GLN A 91 -9.50 12.96 -4.11
C GLN A 91 -8.27 13.57 -4.80
N GLY A 92 -8.23 14.90 -5.02
CA GLY A 92 -7.10 15.60 -5.61
C GLY A 92 -5.83 15.49 -4.76
N LEU A 93 -5.93 15.75 -3.44
CA LEU A 93 -4.79 15.64 -2.53
C LEU A 93 -4.31 14.18 -2.43
N ARG A 94 -5.24 13.24 -2.35
CA ARG A 94 -4.92 11.81 -2.36
C ARG A 94 -4.26 11.40 -3.68
N GLY A 95 -4.80 11.85 -4.81
CA GLY A 95 -4.24 11.62 -6.14
C GLY A 95 -2.80 12.12 -6.25
N PHE A 96 -2.52 13.33 -5.78
CA PHE A 96 -1.16 13.88 -5.72
C PHE A 96 -0.21 12.98 -4.92
N CYS A 97 -0.62 12.55 -3.73
CA CYS A 97 0.19 11.64 -2.90
C CYS A 97 0.43 10.31 -3.61
N VAL A 98 -0.58 9.74 -4.29
CA VAL A 98 -0.42 8.47 -4.99
C VAL A 98 0.46 8.60 -6.22
N VAL A 99 0.29 9.64 -7.02
CA VAL A 99 1.18 9.93 -8.15
C VAL A 99 2.62 10.05 -7.67
N GLY A 100 2.88 10.91 -6.68
CA GLY A 100 4.21 11.09 -6.11
C GLY A 100 4.80 9.80 -5.56
N SER A 101 4.02 9.03 -4.77
CA SER A 101 4.49 7.77 -4.21
C SER A 101 4.76 6.71 -5.29
N SER A 102 3.93 6.64 -6.34
CA SER A 102 4.11 5.67 -7.42
C SER A 102 5.35 5.99 -8.26
N PHE A 103 5.54 7.25 -8.63
CA PHE A 103 6.72 7.67 -9.38
C PHE A 103 8.01 7.44 -8.58
N THR A 104 8.05 7.88 -7.32
CA THR A 104 9.24 7.71 -6.49
C THR A 104 9.52 6.24 -6.21
N PHE A 105 8.50 5.43 -5.90
CA PHE A 105 8.70 3.99 -5.66
C PHE A 105 9.22 3.26 -6.90
N VAL A 106 8.60 3.46 -8.06
CA VAL A 106 9.01 2.79 -9.31
C VAL A 106 10.39 3.27 -9.74
N THR A 107 10.71 4.56 -9.57
CA THR A 107 12.08 5.05 -9.80
C THR A 107 13.06 4.40 -8.82
N GLY A 108 12.71 4.22 -7.54
CA GLY A 108 13.55 3.50 -6.59
C GLY A 108 13.83 2.06 -7.02
N LEU A 109 12.81 1.35 -7.54
CA LEU A 109 12.94 -0.02 -8.03
C LEU A 109 13.93 -0.16 -9.19
N SER A 110 14.13 0.87 -10.04
CA SER A 110 15.08 0.83 -11.15
C SER A 110 16.54 0.88 -10.70
N TYR A 111 16.82 1.34 -9.46
CA TYR A 111 18.17 1.57 -8.96
C TYR A 111 18.60 0.64 -7.83
N MET A 112 17.71 -0.17 -7.26
CA MET A 112 18.05 -1.02 -6.12
C MET A 112 17.37 -2.40 -6.17
N PRO A 113 17.87 -3.37 -5.40
CA PRO A 113 17.24 -4.68 -5.23
C PRO A 113 15.78 -4.56 -4.75
N LEU A 114 14.92 -5.48 -5.22
CA LEU A 114 13.50 -5.49 -4.88
C LEU A 114 13.28 -5.58 -3.35
N ALA A 115 14.07 -6.42 -2.69
CA ALA A 115 13.98 -6.61 -1.24
C ALA A 115 14.30 -5.32 -0.45
N ASP A 116 15.31 -4.55 -0.89
CA ASP A 116 15.71 -3.30 -0.25
C ASP A 116 14.63 -2.23 -0.38
N ALA A 117 14.08 -2.05 -1.61
CA ALA A 117 13.01 -1.09 -1.86
C ALA A 117 11.76 -1.40 -1.02
N ILE A 118 11.36 -2.68 -0.93
CA ILE A 118 10.20 -3.11 -0.15
C ILE A 118 10.46 -2.97 1.35
N ALA A 119 11.66 -3.33 1.83
CA ALA A 119 12.03 -3.19 3.23
C ALA A 119 11.99 -1.72 3.70
N ILE A 120 12.50 -0.78 2.87
CA ILE A 120 12.42 0.66 3.15
C ILE A 120 10.96 1.14 3.12
N SER A 121 10.12 0.59 2.24
CA SER A 121 8.70 0.96 2.14
C SER A 121 7.90 0.62 3.39
N PHE A 122 8.39 -0.26 4.25
CA PHE A 122 7.79 -0.52 5.57
C PHE A 122 7.95 0.62 6.58
N ALA A 123 8.68 1.68 6.24
CA ALA A 123 8.61 2.94 6.98
C ALA A 123 7.22 3.61 6.90
N GLY A 124 6.34 3.22 5.96
CA GLY A 124 5.00 3.78 5.79
C GLY A 124 4.17 3.84 7.08
N PRO A 125 3.96 2.73 7.81
CA PRO A 125 3.25 2.76 9.11
C PRO A 125 3.90 3.64 10.16
N LEU A 126 5.23 3.80 10.14
CA LEU A 126 5.96 4.69 11.05
C LEU A 126 5.61 6.16 10.73
N PHE A 127 5.59 6.52 9.44
CA PHE A 127 5.16 7.84 9.00
C PHE A 127 3.70 8.12 9.33
N VAL A 128 2.80 7.14 9.14
CA VAL A 128 1.40 7.27 9.56
C VAL A 128 1.30 7.60 11.04
N THR A 129 2.01 6.86 11.89
CA THR A 129 2.01 7.09 13.35
C THR A 129 2.60 8.45 13.71
N ALA A 130 3.68 8.88 13.05
CA ALA A 130 4.32 10.17 13.29
C ALA A 130 3.45 11.36 12.86
N MET A 131 2.68 11.20 11.76
CA MET A 131 1.80 12.25 11.24
C MET A 131 0.41 12.28 11.91
N ALA A 132 -0.02 11.20 12.58
CA ALA A 132 -1.34 11.09 13.19
C ALA A 132 -1.68 12.23 14.17
N PRO A 133 -0.76 12.71 15.05
CA PRO A 133 -1.04 13.86 15.94
C PRO A 133 -1.39 15.13 15.16
N VAL A 134 -0.65 15.42 14.11
CA VAL A 134 -0.81 16.65 13.33
C VAL A 134 -2.02 16.58 12.40
N MET A 135 -2.21 15.45 11.74
CA MET A 135 -3.23 15.32 10.69
C MET A 135 -4.58 14.83 11.21
N LEU A 136 -4.61 14.01 12.27
CA LEU A 136 -5.82 13.42 12.83
C LEU A 136 -6.17 13.98 14.22
N GLY A 137 -5.27 14.76 14.86
CA GLY A 137 -5.45 15.23 16.25
C GLY A 137 -5.34 14.09 17.27
N GLU A 138 -4.80 12.93 16.89
CA GLU A 138 -4.68 11.79 17.79
C GLU A 138 -3.54 11.97 18.79
N ARG A 139 -3.75 11.55 20.04
CA ARG A 139 -2.68 11.57 21.05
C ARG A 139 -1.83 10.31 20.92
N VAL A 140 -0.62 10.46 20.40
CA VAL A 140 0.37 9.38 20.33
C VAL A 140 1.15 9.33 21.64
N GLY A 141 1.05 8.22 22.39
CA GLY A 141 1.77 8.05 23.64
C GLY A 141 3.27 7.82 23.42
N TRP A 142 4.10 8.11 24.46
CA TRP A 142 5.57 8.03 24.38
C TRP A 142 6.10 6.67 23.89
N ARG A 143 5.42 5.56 24.23
CA ARG A 143 5.79 4.20 23.81
C ARG A 143 5.68 4.00 22.29
N ARG A 144 4.67 4.62 21.65
CA ARG A 144 4.56 4.59 20.18
C ARG A 144 5.65 5.44 19.53
N TRP A 145 6.01 6.58 20.13
CA TRP A 145 7.13 7.38 19.65
C TRP A 145 8.45 6.63 19.71
N MET A 146 8.70 5.90 20.82
CA MET A 146 9.88 5.03 20.91
C MET A 146 9.89 3.95 19.84
N ALA A 147 8.75 3.31 19.56
CA ALA A 147 8.64 2.34 18.48
C ALA A 147 8.92 2.98 17.12
N VAL A 148 8.41 4.17 16.85
CA VAL A 148 8.70 4.92 15.60
C VAL A 148 10.21 5.18 15.48
N LEU A 149 10.88 5.62 16.52
CA LEU A 149 12.33 5.88 16.52
C LEU A 149 13.13 4.59 16.27
N ILE A 150 12.76 3.48 16.93
CA ILE A 150 13.39 2.17 16.72
C ILE A 150 13.18 1.71 15.28
N GLY A 151 11.96 1.87 14.73
CA GLY A 151 11.68 1.52 13.34
C GLY A 151 12.51 2.34 12.35
N PHE A 152 12.65 3.65 12.56
CA PHE A 152 13.53 4.47 11.71
C PHE A 152 15.00 4.10 11.86
N ALA A 153 15.47 3.68 13.04
CA ALA A 153 16.81 3.10 13.18
C ALA A 153 16.96 1.84 12.31
N GLY A 154 15.93 0.99 12.21
CA GLY A 154 15.89 -0.14 11.27
C GLY A 154 16.04 0.30 9.81
N VAL A 155 15.37 1.38 9.39
CA VAL A 155 15.54 1.95 8.04
C VAL A 155 16.99 2.42 7.81
N VAL A 156 17.63 3.02 8.82
CA VAL A 156 19.05 3.43 8.73
C VAL A 156 19.95 2.21 8.52
N PHE A 157 19.66 1.07 9.16
CA PHE A 157 20.38 -0.18 8.92
C PHE A 157 20.23 -0.71 7.49
N ILE A 158 19.08 -0.48 6.84
CA ILE A 158 18.89 -0.86 5.43
C ILE A 158 19.67 0.07 4.52
N VAL A 159 19.58 1.38 4.77
CA VAL A 159 20.18 2.41 3.92
C VAL A 159 21.70 2.49 4.06
N GLN A 160 22.25 2.16 5.24
CA GLN A 160 23.69 2.16 5.58
C GLN A 160 24.43 3.46 5.21
N PRO A 161 23.96 4.63 5.66
CA PRO A 161 24.56 5.91 5.27
C PRO A 161 26.02 6.00 5.72
N GLY A 162 26.88 6.53 4.85
CA GLY A 162 28.31 6.71 5.13
C GLY A 162 29.17 5.48 4.93
N THR A 163 28.65 4.38 4.43
CA THR A 163 29.41 3.18 4.05
C THR A 163 29.56 3.06 2.54
N THR A 164 30.42 2.16 2.07
CA THR A 164 30.55 1.84 0.63
C THR A 164 29.28 1.17 0.08
N ALA A 165 28.42 0.62 0.94
CA ALA A 165 27.13 0.03 0.59
C ALA A 165 25.99 1.07 0.56
N PHE A 166 26.27 2.34 0.85
CA PHE A 166 25.27 3.40 0.87
C PHE A 166 24.62 3.58 -0.49
N GLN A 167 23.30 3.47 -0.50
CA GLN A 167 22.48 3.68 -1.68
C GLN A 167 21.67 4.98 -1.53
N TRP A 168 22.17 6.06 -2.09
CA TRP A 168 21.45 7.34 -2.03
C TRP A 168 20.06 7.24 -2.71
N PHE A 169 19.88 6.31 -3.64
CA PHE A 169 18.59 6.00 -4.25
C PHE A 169 17.54 5.51 -3.26
N ALA A 170 17.94 5.10 -2.05
CA ALA A 170 17.02 4.75 -0.94
C ALA A 170 16.08 5.91 -0.54
N VAL A 171 16.42 7.15 -0.90
CA VAL A 171 15.53 8.30 -0.70
C VAL A 171 14.21 8.14 -1.47
N PHE A 172 14.21 7.48 -2.63
CA PHE A 172 13.01 7.30 -3.43
C PHE A 172 11.94 6.44 -2.74
N PRO A 173 12.20 5.19 -2.30
CA PRO A 173 11.20 4.42 -1.57
C PRO A 173 10.88 5.02 -0.20
N LEU A 174 11.78 5.79 0.42
CA LEU A 174 11.49 6.50 1.67
C LEU A 174 10.48 7.63 1.44
N VAL A 175 10.65 8.44 0.40
CA VAL A 175 9.68 9.47 -0.02
C VAL A 175 8.35 8.82 -0.44
N ALA A 176 8.41 7.71 -1.16
CA ALA A 176 7.22 6.93 -1.51
C ALA A 176 6.44 6.49 -0.28
N SER A 177 7.14 6.03 0.77
CA SER A 177 6.56 5.61 2.03
C SER A 177 5.92 6.77 2.80
N PHE A 178 6.55 7.93 2.80
CA PHE A 178 6.00 9.15 3.40
C PHE A 178 4.71 9.59 2.70
N LEU A 179 4.75 9.70 1.36
CA LEU A 179 3.58 10.07 0.56
C LEU A 179 2.48 9.00 0.65
N GLY A 180 2.87 7.71 0.71
CA GLY A 180 1.97 6.60 0.96
C GLY A 180 1.27 6.70 2.33
N GLY A 181 2.00 7.04 3.37
CA GLY A 181 1.46 7.30 4.70
C GLY A 181 0.47 8.47 4.72
N MET A 182 0.81 9.58 4.06
CA MET A 182 -0.11 10.71 3.85
C MET A 182 -1.40 10.27 3.14
N ARG A 183 -1.26 9.54 2.04
CA ARG A 183 -2.39 8.96 1.29
C ARG A 183 -3.29 8.13 2.21
N ASP A 184 -2.72 7.28 3.06
CA ASP A 184 -3.48 6.40 3.95
C ASP A 184 -4.28 7.20 4.99
N ILE A 185 -3.70 8.27 5.56
CA ILE A 185 -4.40 9.19 6.46
C ILE A 185 -5.54 9.92 5.74
N ILE A 186 -5.31 10.43 4.53
CA ILE A 186 -6.33 11.10 3.73
C ILE A 186 -7.46 10.13 3.40
N THR A 187 -7.12 8.90 2.98
CA THR A 187 -8.09 7.84 2.70
C THR A 187 -8.95 7.53 3.92
N ARG A 188 -8.34 7.45 5.13
CA ARG A 188 -9.07 7.24 6.39
C ARG A 188 -10.09 8.37 6.66
N LYS A 189 -9.72 9.63 6.40
CA LYS A 189 -10.65 10.76 6.52
C LYS A 189 -11.81 10.70 5.51
N MET A 190 -11.58 10.15 4.34
CA MET A 190 -12.56 10.06 3.26
C MET A 190 -13.43 8.79 3.31
N ALA A 191 -13.03 7.78 4.08
CA ALA A 191 -13.67 6.46 4.09
C ALA A 191 -15.17 6.49 4.42
N ALA A 192 -15.63 7.47 5.19
CA ALA A 192 -17.04 7.63 5.54
C ALA A 192 -17.90 8.19 4.39
N THR A 193 -17.29 8.82 3.38
CA THR A 193 -18.02 9.57 2.35
C THR A 193 -17.82 9.01 0.94
N GLU A 194 -16.68 8.38 0.68
CA GLU A 194 -16.28 7.93 -0.64
C GLU A 194 -16.39 6.41 -0.81
N THR A 195 -16.79 5.97 -1.99
CA THR A 195 -16.79 4.54 -2.31
C THR A 195 -15.39 4.08 -2.71
N THR A 196 -15.02 2.83 -2.38
CA THR A 196 -13.73 2.25 -2.76
C THR A 196 -13.50 2.29 -4.27
N VAL A 197 -14.56 2.06 -5.05
CA VAL A 197 -14.49 2.05 -6.52
C VAL A 197 -14.17 3.45 -7.07
N ALA A 198 -14.84 4.49 -6.57
CA ALA A 198 -14.58 5.87 -6.99
C ALA A 198 -13.16 6.30 -6.63
N VAL A 199 -12.70 5.95 -5.42
CA VAL A 199 -11.33 6.22 -4.96
C VAL A 199 -10.29 5.53 -5.85
N LEU A 200 -10.49 4.26 -6.20
CA LEU A 200 -9.58 3.51 -7.08
C LEU A 200 -9.58 4.11 -8.49
N PHE A 201 -10.76 4.43 -9.03
CA PHE A 201 -10.89 5.00 -10.37
C PHE A 201 -10.15 6.33 -10.49
N VAL A 202 -10.43 7.29 -9.61
CA VAL A 202 -9.78 8.62 -9.64
C VAL A 202 -8.27 8.51 -9.47
N THR A 203 -7.83 7.65 -8.55
CA THR A 203 -6.41 7.47 -8.28
C THR A 203 -5.68 6.84 -9.47
N THR A 204 -6.24 5.77 -10.05
CA THR A 204 -5.65 5.13 -11.22
C THR A 204 -5.60 6.11 -12.38
N THR A 205 -6.68 6.88 -12.59
CA THR A 205 -6.73 7.92 -13.63
C THR A 205 -5.64 8.97 -13.42
N ALA A 206 -5.45 9.45 -12.19
CA ALA A 206 -4.39 10.42 -11.89
C ALA A 206 -2.98 9.86 -12.22
N VAL A 207 -2.69 8.61 -11.83
CA VAL A 207 -1.41 7.97 -12.11
C VAL A 207 -1.21 7.73 -13.61
N VAL A 208 -2.25 7.26 -14.31
CA VAL A 208 -2.20 7.03 -15.76
C VAL A 208 -1.97 8.33 -16.51
N LEU A 209 -2.73 9.38 -16.19
CA LEU A 209 -2.56 10.70 -16.83
C LEU A 209 -1.17 11.29 -16.55
N ALA A 210 -0.69 11.21 -15.31
CA ALA A 210 0.66 11.63 -14.95
C ALA A 210 1.72 10.80 -15.68
N GLY A 211 1.50 9.49 -15.85
CA GLY A 211 2.37 8.64 -16.65
C GLY A 211 2.39 9.07 -18.13
N TRP A 212 1.21 9.26 -18.75
CA TRP A 212 1.11 9.72 -20.13
C TRP A 212 1.71 11.10 -20.36
N SER A 213 1.60 12.00 -19.39
CA SER A 213 2.22 13.34 -19.52
C SER A 213 3.73 13.31 -19.67
N THR A 214 4.39 12.23 -19.25
CA THR A 214 5.84 12.10 -19.39
C THR A 214 6.32 11.92 -20.84
N ILE A 215 5.42 11.60 -21.79
CA ILE A 215 5.77 11.51 -23.22
C ILE A 215 6.33 12.82 -23.76
N PHE A 216 5.98 13.95 -23.13
CA PHE A 216 6.47 15.28 -23.53
C PHE A 216 7.88 15.59 -22.97
N TYR A 217 8.39 14.79 -22.03
CA TYR A 217 9.65 15.07 -21.31
C TYR A 217 10.67 13.94 -21.37
N THR A 218 10.22 12.72 -21.69
CA THR A 218 11.06 11.54 -21.76
C THR A 218 10.80 10.79 -23.07
N GLU A 219 11.85 10.26 -23.65
CA GLU A 219 11.74 9.39 -24.81
C GLU A 219 11.11 8.08 -24.40
N TRP A 220 9.95 7.77 -24.97
CA TRP A 220 9.28 6.49 -24.77
C TRP A 220 9.85 5.44 -25.71
N MET A 221 10.13 4.28 -25.15
CA MET A 221 10.68 3.16 -25.88
C MET A 221 9.58 2.33 -26.55
N LEU A 222 9.89 1.68 -27.67
CA LEU A 222 8.95 0.81 -28.35
C LEU A 222 8.69 -0.45 -27.52
N VAL A 223 7.41 -0.84 -27.44
CA VAL A 223 7.00 -2.05 -26.72
C VAL A 223 7.17 -3.25 -27.64
N GLU A 224 8.08 -4.13 -27.28
CA GLU A 224 8.24 -5.42 -27.94
C GLU A 224 7.32 -6.48 -27.32
N TRP A 225 7.10 -7.58 -28.05
CA TRP A 225 6.16 -8.62 -27.62
C TRP A 225 6.53 -9.24 -26.26
N HIS A 226 7.80 -9.37 -25.95
CA HIS A 226 8.25 -9.93 -24.68
C HIS A 226 7.92 -9.06 -23.46
N HIS A 227 7.73 -7.73 -23.62
CA HIS A 227 7.33 -6.82 -22.54
C HIS A 227 5.84 -6.93 -22.18
N VAL A 228 5.00 -7.36 -23.14
CA VAL A 228 3.53 -7.41 -22.98
C VAL A 228 3.13 -8.25 -21.76
N LYS A 229 3.80 -9.40 -21.55
CA LYS A 229 3.54 -10.28 -20.40
C LYS A 229 3.74 -9.57 -19.04
N TYR A 230 4.74 -8.70 -18.93
CA TYR A 230 5.01 -7.94 -17.71
C TYR A 230 4.03 -6.78 -17.53
N ILE A 231 3.69 -6.08 -18.62
CA ILE A 231 2.72 -4.95 -18.59
C ILE A 231 1.33 -5.46 -18.20
N VAL A 232 0.82 -6.45 -18.91
CA VAL A 232 -0.50 -7.04 -18.64
C VAL A 232 -0.50 -7.74 -17.28
N GLY A 233 0.55 -8.53 -17.01
CA GLY A 233 0.71 -9.27 -15.77
C GLY A 233 0.71 -8.34 -14.55
N SER A 234 1.49 -7.26 -14.56
CA SER A 234 1.52 -6.30 -13.45
C SER A 234 0.17 -5.61 -13.24
N GLY A 235 -0.53 -5.22 -14.31
CA GLY A 235 -1.86 -4.61 -14.20
C GLY A 235 -2.92 -5.55 -13.62
N LEU A 236 -2.90 -6.84 -13.98
CA LEU A 236 -3.83 -7.83 -13.45
C LEU A 236 -3.46 -8.27 -12.03
N LEU A 237 -2.17 -8.52 -11.77
CA LEU A 237 -1.68 -8.93 -10.45
C LEU A 237 -2.04 -7.93 -9.36
N ILE A 238 -1.84 -6.63 -9.61
CA ILE A 238 -2.18 -5.58 -8.65
C ILE A 238 -3.69 -5.55 -8.36
N GLY A 239 -4.53 -5.80 -9.36
CA GLY A 239 -5.98 -5.87 -9.19
C GLY A 239 -6.40 -7.02 -8.26
N VAL A 240 -5.89 -8.24 -8.51
CA VAL A 240 -6.15 -9.42 -7.69
C VAL A 240 -5.56 -9.25 -6.29
N ALA A 241 -4.34 -8.73 -6.18
CA ALA A 241 -3.69 -8.47 -4.90
C ALA A 241 -4.53 -7.54 -4.01
N HIS A 242 -5.01 -6.43 -4.57
CA HIS A 242 -5.87 -5.51 -3.82
C HIS A 242 -7.19 -6.16 -3.39
N TYR A 243 -7.80 -6.98 -4.25
CA TYR A 243 -9.01 -7.72 -3.87
C TYR A 243 -8.75 -8.63 -2.67
N LEU A 244 -7.70 -9.46 -2.72
CA LEU A 244 -7.35 -10.36 -1.63
C LEU A 244 -7.02 -9.62 -0.33
N LEU A 245 -6.31 -8.48 -0.42
CA LEU A 245 -6.00 -7.66 0.75
C LEU A 245 -7.25 -7.03 1.36
N ILE A 246 -8.21 -6.61 0.55
CA ILE A 246 -9.50 -6.11 1.05
C ILE A 246 -10.27 -7.25 1.74
N GLU A 247 -10.36 -8.43 1.11
CA GLU A 247 -11.03 -9.59 1.71
C GLU A 247 -10.34 -10.05 3.00
N ALA A 248 -9.02 -9.97 3.10
CA ALA A 248 -8.30 -10.27 4.34
C ALA A 248 -8.81 -9.42 5.51
N PHE A 249 -8.99 -8.10 5.30
CA PHE A 249 -9.50 -7.18 6.33
C PHE A 249 -11.02 -7.29 6.56
N ARG A 250 -11.76 -7.91 5.64
CA ARG A 250 -13.18 -8.22 5.83
C ARG A 250 -13.41 -9.51 6.61
N LEU A 251 -12.52 -10.50 6.45
CA LEU A 251 -12.59 -11.83 7.06
C LEU A 251 -11.89 -11.92 8.42
N GLY A 252 -11.05 -10.93 8.77
CA GLY A 252 -10.31 -10.90 10.01
C GLY A 252 -10.11 -9.51 10.58
N GLU A 253 -9.86 -9.46 11.89
CA GLU A 253 -9.53 -8.20 12.56
C GLU A 253 -8.23 -7.61 12.02
N ALA A 254 -8.17 -6.27 11.93
CA ALA A 254 -6.97 -5.57 11.44
C ALA A 254 -5.70 -5.92 12.24
N ALA A 255 -5.84 -6.11 13.56
CA ALA A 255 -4.73 -6.52 14.43
C ALA A 255 -4.18 -7.92 14.10
N LEU A 256 -5.02 -8.81 13.56
CA LEU A 256 -4.61 -10.15 13.10
C LEU A 256 -3.94 -10.08 11.73
N VAL A 257 -4.50 -9.29 10.79
CA VAL A 257 -4.08 -9.27 9.37
C VAL A 257 -2.82 -8.41 9.15
N ALA A 258 -2.72 -7.28 9.85
CA ALA A 258 -1.67 -6.28 9.61
C ALA A 258 -0.23 -6.80 9.78
N PRO A 259 0.10 -7.68 10.74
CA PRO A 259 1.45 -8.26 10.87
C PRO A 259 1.90 -9.02 9.63
N PHE A 260 0.97 -9.68 8.91
CA PHE A 260 1.30 -10.46 7.72
C PHE A 260 1.73 -9.61 6.52
N LYS A 261 1.43 -8.30 6.51
CA LYS A 261 1.98 -7.36 5.51
C LYS A 261 3.51 -7.30 5.55
N TYR A 262 4.11 -7.45 6.73
CA TYR A 262 5.57 -7.48 6.84
C TYR A 262 6.18 -8.75 6.24
N GLY A 263 5.38 -9.80 6.00
CA GLY A 263 5.76 -10.98 5.24
C GLY A 263 6.12 -10.67 3.78
N ASN A 264 5.76 -9.49 3.26
CA ASN A 264 6.12 -9.09 1.89
C ASN A 264 7.64 -8.99 1.69
N VAL A 265 8.45 -8.80 2.75
CA VAL A 265 9.93 -8.88 2.63
C VAL A 265 10.37 -10.28 2.25
N LEU A 266 9.74 -11.33 2.79
CA LEU A 266 10.06 -12.70 2.40
C LEU A 266 9.74 -12.94 0.93
N TRP A 267 8.57 -12.49 0.47
CA TRP A 267 8.19 -12.56 -0.94
C TRP A 267 9.16 -11.76 -1.81
N ALA A 268 9.59 -10.57 -1.35
CA ALA A 268 10.56 -9.74 -2.06
C ALA A 268 11.93 -10.42 -2.19
N ALA A 269 12.39 -11.10 -1.14
CA ALA A 269 13.62 -11.88 -1.20
C ALA A 269 13.49 -13.06 -2.17
N ILE A 270 12.37 -13.81 -2.10
CA ILE A 270 12.10 -14.95 -2.98
C ILE A 270 12.03 -14.50 -4.45
N PHE A 271 11.18 -13.51 -4.75
CA PHE A 271 11.01 -13.04 -6.14
C PHE A 271 12.21 -12.24 -6.63
N GLY A 272 12.91 -11.51 -5.75
CA GLY A 272 14.18 -10.85 -6.07
C GLY A 272 15.23 -11.86 -6.53
N TYR A 273 15.36 -12.97 -5.81
CA TYR A 273 16.25 -14.05 -6.20
C TYR A 273 15.81 -14.76 -7.48
N LEU A 274 14.52 -15.13 -7.58
CA LEU A 274 14.01 -15.89 -8.74
C LEU A 274 13.99 -15.09 -10.04
N LEU A 275 13.73 -13.78 -9.97
CA LEU A 275 13.60 -12.94 -11.18
C LEU A 275 14.90 -12.24 -11.56
N PHE A 276 15.74 -11.91 -10.58
CA PHE A 276 16.92 -11.05 -10.78
C PHE A 276 18.22 -11.64 -10.25
N GLY A 277 18.17 -12.76 -9.49
CA GLY A 277 19.35 -13.32 -8.80
C GLY A 277 19.80 -12.49 -7.58
N ASP A 278 18.98 -11.52 -7.14
CA ASP A 278 19.30 -10.62 -6.02
C ASP A 278 19.27 -11.38 -4.69
N ILE A 279 20.34 -11.31 -3.90
CA ILE A 279 20.40 -11.83 -2.53
C ILE A 279 20.37 -10.64 -1.58
N PRO A 280 19.38 -10.55 -0.66
CA PRO A 280 19.32 -9.46 0.30
C PRO A 280 20.56 -9.38 1.17
N GLN A 281 21.10 -8.18 1.36
CA GLN A 281 22.23 -7.97 2.26
C GLN A 281 21.83 -8.18 3.72
N ALA A 282 22.78 -8.54 4.59
CA ALA A 282 22.51 -8.70 6.02
C ALA A 282 21.91 -7.45 6.67
N GLY A 283 22.34 -6.26 6.26
CA GLY A 283 21.76 -4.99 6.69
C GLY A 283 20.27 -4.86 6.37
N THR A 284 19.87 -5.26 5.15
CA THR A 284 18.46 -5.27 4.72
C THR A 284 17.65 -6.22 5.60
N VAL A 285 18.14 -7.43 5.85
CA VAL A 285 17.42 -8.42 6.68
C VAL A 285 17.26 -7.93 8.12
N ILE A 286 18.34 -7.46 8.75
CA ILE A 286 18.32 -6.95 10.13
C ILE A 286 17.40 -5.73 10.21
N GLY A 287 17.56 -4.76 9.33
CA GLY A 287 16.75 -3.55 9.32
C GLY A 287 15.26 -3.84 9.07
N ALA A 288 14.94 -4.75 8.15
CA ALA A 288 13.57 -5.18 7.88
C ALA A 288 12.93 -5.85 9.12
N LEU A 289 13.66 -6.68 9.85
CA LEU A 289 13.18 -7.27 11.10
C LEU A 289 12.90 -6.18 12.15
N VAL A 290 13.80 -5.22 12.33
CA VAL A 290 13.61 -4.11 13.28
C VAL A 290 12.37 -3.28 12.93
N VAL A 291 12.20 -2.92 11.66
CA VAL A 291 11.01 -2.18 11.19
C VAL A 291 9.73 -2.99 11.40
N ALA A 292 9.76 -4.29 11.05
CA ALA A 292 8.61 -5.18 11.22
C ALA A 292 8.18 -5.31 12.69
N PHE A 293 9.13 -5.58 13.60
CA PHE A 293 8.84 -5.66 15.05
C PHE A 293 8.30 -4.34 15.60
N SER A 294 8.89 -3.22 15.20
CA SER A 294 8.41 -1.89 15.58
C SER A 294 6.97 -1.64 15.11
N GLY A 295 6.67 -1.94 13.84
CA GLY A 295 5.34 -1.77 13.27
C GLY A 295 4.30 -2.67 13.90
N VAL A 296 4.62 -3.95 14.15
CA VAL A 296 3.73 -4.89 14.86
C VAL A 296 3.45 -4.40 16.29
N TYR A 297 4.46 -3.88 16.99
CA TYR A 297 4.27 -3.31 18.33
C TYR A 297 3.32 -2.10 18.32
N ILE A 298 3.44 -1.20 17.34
CA ILE A 298 2.53 -0.06 17.17
C ILE A 298 1.09 -0.56 16.98
N LEU A 299 0.88 -1.50 16.07
CA LEU A 299 -0.45 -2.07 15.77
C LEU A 299 -1.07 -2.77 16.99
N HIS A 300 -0.29 -3.55 17.73
CA HIS A 300 -0.76 -4.20 18.95
C HIS A 300 -1.25 -3.17 19.99
N ARG A 301 -0.52 -2.08 20.15
CA ARG A 301 -0.90 -0.99 21.09
C ARG A 301 -2.12 -0.20 20.62
N GLU A 302 -2.39 -0.11 19.34
CA GLU A 302 -3.64 0.48 18.82
C GLU A 302 -4.84 -0.40 19.16
N GLY A 303 -4.73 -1.71 18.94
CA GLY A 303 -5.80 -2.67 19.27
C GLY A 303 -6.16 -2.72 20.77
N VAL A 304 -5.18 -2.55 21.65
CA VAL A 304 -5.42 -2.51 23.11
C VAL A 304 -6.14 -1.23 23.56
N ARG A 305 -6.01 -0.13 22.82
CA ARG A 305 -6.62 1.17 23.18
C ARG A 305 -8.05 1.34 22.65
N SER A 306 -8.43 0.56 21.64
CA SER A 306 -9.78 0.57 21.05
C SER A 306 -10.77 -0.37 21.77
N LYS A 307 -10.30 -1.15 22.72
CA LYS A 307 -11.09 -1.91 23.70
C LYS A 307 -11.19 -1.14 25.01
#